data_65996455e483d460b04a84f931eef164
#
_entry.id   65996455e483d460b04a84f931eef164
#
_cell.length_a   1.000
_cell.length_b   1.000
_cell.length_c   1.000
_cell.angle_alpha   90.00
_cell.angle_beta   90.00
_cell.angle_gamma   90.00
#
_symmetry.space_group_name_H-M   'P 1'
#
loop_
_entity.id
_entity.type
_entity.pdbx_description
1 polymer ?
#
loop_
_entity_poly.entity_id
_entity_poly.type
_entity_poly.pdbx_seq_one_letter_code
_entity_poly.pdbx_strand_id
1 'polypeptide(L)'
;ITTGLYDDTKIRATEQGLNPLVYPNVDWYNEMFNKNAFAQRFNFNIRGGKKAVTYFMSASVTHDAGNLKSLSKDYFSYNNNINVMRYDFVNNLSIKATNTTKISLGLNVSLRDWKGPSAGVDGIFSMSREASPVDFPIVYPARNDKEIYTLWGGMSGGIYNNGYRNPVAEYVVGYKKQFASTVNANIRLDQDLKMVTKGLKLHVL
;
A
#
# COMPACT_ATOMS: atom_id res chain seq x y z
N ILE A 1 -3.00 25.03 39.35
CA ILE A 1 -4.23 24.54 38.69
C ILE A 1 -3.89 24.54 37.21
N THR A 2 -3.55 23.36 36.66
CA THR A 2 -3.43 23.15 35.23
C THR A 2 -4.82 23.30 34.63
N THR A 3 -5.07 24.42 33.96
CA THR A 3 -6.28 24.58 33.15
C THR A 3 -6.18 23.55 32.02
N GLY A 4 -7.07 22.55 32.05
CA GLY A 4 -7.19 21.58 30.98
C GLY A 4 -7.42 22.26 29.64
N LEU A 5 -7.07 21.61 28.54
CA LEU A 5 -7.27 22.12 27.17
C LEU A 5 -8.76 22.40 26.87
N TYR A 6 -9.67 21.71 27.57
CA TYR A 6 -11.11 21.81 27.45
C TYR A 6 -11.74 22.13 28.81
N ASP A 7 -12.84 22.91 28.79
CA ASP A 7 -13.61 23.20 30.01
C ASP A 7 -14.45 21.99 30.46
N ASP A 8 -14.81 21.99 31.73
CA ASP A 8 -15.60 20.90 32.32
C ASP A 8 -16.98 20.73 31.67
N THR A 9 -17.56 21.81 31.15
CA THR A 9 -18.86 21.77 30.46
C THR A 9 -18.75 20.97 29.16
N LYS A 10 -17.73 21.23 28.38
CA LYS A 10 -17.47 20.49 27.13
C LYS A 10 -17.18 19.01 27.41
N ILE A 11 -16.37 18.71 28.44
CA ILE A 11 -16.04 17.34 28.81
C ILE A 11 -17.33 16.58 29.18
N ARG A 12 -18.13 17.11 30.09
CA ARG A 12 -19.38 16.47 30.53
C ARG A 12 -20.40 16.31 29.41
N ALA A 13 -20.55 17.33 28.56
CA ALA A 13 -21.47 17.29 27.42
C ALA A 13 -21.09 16.22 26.42
N THR A 14 -19.79 16.05 26.16
CA THR A 14 -19.25 14.99 25.28
C THR A 14 -19.44 13.60 25.89
N GLU A 15 -19.16 13.43 27.21
CA GLU A 15 -19.38 12.17 27.92
C GLU A 15 -20.87 11.76 27.95
N GLN A 16 -21.77 12.71 28.07
CA GLN A 16 -23.22 12.48 28.06
C GLN A 16 -23.77 12.22 26.64
N GLY A 17 -22.94 12.36 25.59
CA GLY A 17 -23.36 12.18 24.22
C GLY A 17 -24.39 13.21 23.75
N LEU A 18 -24.29 14.46 24.24
CA LEU A 18 -25.16 15.54 23.78
C LEU A 18 -24.90 15.81 22.30
N ASN A 19 -25.63 16.76 21.70
CA ASN A 19 -25.62 17.03 20.26
C ASN A 19 -24.21 16.82 19.63
N PRO A 20 -23.99 15.76 18.80
CA PRO A 20 -22.67 15.39 18.28
C PRO A 20 -22.10 16.39 17.27
N LEU A 21 -22.89 17.35 16.79
CA LEU A 21 -22.42 18.45 15.94
C LEU A 21 -21.76 19.56 16.75
N VAL A 22 -22.10 19.67 18.06
CA VAL A 22 -21.55 20.66 18.99
C VAL A 22 -20.51 20.03 19.91
N TYR A 23 -20.78 18.83 20.37
CA TYR A 23 -19.94 18.03 21.26
C TYR A 23 -19.58 16.69 20.60
N PRO A 24 -18.79 16.70 19.53
CA PRO A 24 -18.38 15.49 18.84
C PRO A 24 -17.52 14.59 19.73
N ASN A 25 -17.57 13.29 19.45
CA ASN A 25 -16.69 12.28 20.02
C ASN A 25 -16.35 11.27 18.92
N VAL A 26 -15.43 11.65 18.07
CA VAL A 26 -15.08 10.88 16.86
C VAL A 26 -13.89 9.98 17.15
N ASP A 27 -14.09 8.68 17.04
CA ASP A 27 -13.00 7.72 17.01
C ASP A 27 -12.43 7.64 15.58
N TRP A 28 -11.52 8.56 15.26
CA TRP A 28 -10.92 8.67 13.93
C TRP A 28 -10.30 7.36 13.42
N TYR A 29 -9.70 6.59 14.33
CA TYR A 29 -9.10 5.33 13.94
C TYR A 29 -10.16 4.30 13.52
N ASN A 30 -11.21 4.17 14.31
CA ASN A 30 -12.30 3.24 14.02
C ASN A 30 -13.12 3.69 12.79
N GLU A 31 -13.21 5.01 12.54
CA GLU A 31 -13.85 5.54 11.33
C GLU A 31 -13.05 5.22 10.06
N MET A 32 -11.72 5.25 10.12
CA MET A 32 -10.84 5.14 8.96
C MET A 32 -10.43 3.71 8.65
N PHE A 33 -10.27 2.85 9.66
CA PHE A 33 -9.62 1.56 9.50
C PHE A 33 -10.54 0.37 9.79
N ASN A 34 -10.38 -0.68 9.00
CA ASN A 34 -10.92 -2.00 9.30
C ASN A 34 -9.99 -2.72 10.27
N LYS A 35 -10.56 -3.57 11.13
CA LYS A 35 -9.78 -4.39 12.08
C LYS A 35 -8.89 -5.43 11.39
N ASN A 36 -9.29 -5.86 10.19
CA ASN A 36 -8.61 -6.91 9.44
C ASN A 36 -8.30 -6.43 8.02
N ALA A 37 -7.15 -6.84 7.50
CA ALA A 37 -6.78 -6.73 6.10
C ALA A 37 -6.59 -8.14 5.52
N PHE A 38 -6.89 -8.31 4.24
CA PHE A 38 -6.73 -9.58 3.56
C PHE A 38 -5.50 -9.54 2.65
N ALA A 39 -4.68 -10.59 2.76
CA ALA A 39 -3.60 -10.87 1.84
C ALA A 39 -3.79 -12.25 1.24
N GLN A 40 -3.63 -12.36 -0.07
CA GLN A 40 -3.75 -13.62 -0.79
C GLN A 40 -2.48 -13.84 -1.61
N ARG A 41 -1.93 -15.04 -1.53
CA ARG A 41 -0.76 -15.41 -2.32
C ARG A 41 -0.98 -16.75 -2.99
N PHE A 42 -0.74 -16.79 -4.29
CA PHE A 42 -0.68 -18.00 -5.07
C PHE A 42 0.75 -18.19 -5.61
N ASN A 43 1.30 -19.39 -5.44
CA ASN A 43 2.63 -19.73 -5.96
C ASN A 43 2.54 -21.03 -6.75
N PHE A 44 3.15 -21.03 -7.93
CA PHE A 44 3.32 -22.22 -8.75
C PHE A 44 4.80 -22.35 -9.13
N ASN A 45 5.34 -23.54 -9.03
CA ASN A 45 6.69 -23.80 -9.52
C ASN A 45 6.79 -25.17 -10.20
N ILE A 46 7.66 -25.24 -11.17
CA ILE A 46 8.00 -26.45 -11.89
C ILE A 46 9.50 -26.54 -12.05
N ARG A 47 10.05 -27.69 -11.84
CA ARG A 47 11.46 -27.98 -12.05
C ARG A 47 11.61 -29.33 -12.75
N GLY A 48 12.61 -29.41 -13.57
CA GLY A 48 12.89 -30.67 -14.27
C GLY A 48 14.24 -30.62 -14.98
N GLY A 49 14.57 -31.70 -15.61
CA GLY A 49 15.78 -31.77 -16.41
C GLY A 49 16.14 -33.19 -16.77
N LYS A 50 17.02 -33.28 -17.76
CA LYS A 50 17.67 -34.51 -18.20
C LYS A 50 19.10 -34.15 -18.56
N LYS A 51 20.02 -35.09 -18.48
CA LYS A 51 21.49 -35.00 -18.68
C LYS A 51 22.08 -33.67 -19.18
N ALA A 52 21.48 -33.07 -20.21
CA ALA A 52 21.98 -31.85 -20.85
C ALA A 52 21.23 -30.57 -20.49
N VAL A 53 20.01 -30.66 -19.97
CA VAL A 53 19.14 -29.50 -19.71
C VAL A 53 18.54 -29.61 -18.33
N THR A 54 18.61 -28.57 -17.53
CA THR A 54 17.89 -28.40 -16.28
C THR A 54 17.16 -27.08 -16.28
N TYR A 55 15.94 -27.05 -15.78
CA TYR A 55 15.14 -25.86 -15.71
C TYR A 55 14.40 -25.75 -14.36
N PHE A 56 14.19 -24.52 -13.97
CA PHE A 56 13.33 -24.15 -12.87
C PHE A 56 12.50 -22.92 -13.30
N MET A 57 11.20 -23.01 -13.15
CA MET A 57 10.28 -21.90 -13.40
C MET A 57 9.39 -21.73 -12.18
N SER A 58 9.18 -20.50 -11.78
CA SER A 58 8.26 -20.16 -10.71
C SER A 58 7.43 -18.94 -11.11
N ALA A 59 6.15 -18.97 -10.81
CA ALA A 59 5.26 -17.84 -10.95
C ALA A 59 4.50 -17.62 -9.63
N SER A 60 4.40 -16.38 -9.18
CA SER A 60 3.60 -16.04 -8.03
C SER A 60 2.72 -14.82 -8.29
N VAL A 61 1.55 -14.83 -7.69
CA VAL A 61 0.64 -13.69 -7.67
C VAL A 61 0.33 -13.38 -6.21
N THR A 62 0.54 -12.15 -5.80
CA THR A 62 0.21 -11.67 -4.47
C THR A 62 -0.78 -10.52 -4.59
N HIS A 63 -1.87 -10.59 -3.85
CA HIS A 63 -2.85 -9.53 -3.68
C HIS A 63 -2.88 -9.11 -2.22
N ASP A 64 -2.52 -7.85 -1.96
CA ASP A 64 -2.58 -7.25 -0.64
C ASP A 64 -3.65 -6.15 -0.66
N ALA A 65 -4.74 -6.36 0.07
CA ALA A 65 -5.75 -5.34 0.32
C ALA A 65 -5.36 -4.54 1.57
N GLY A 66 -5.48 -3.22 1.51
CA GLY A 66 -5.27 -2.37 2.67
C GLY A 66 -6.38 -2.51 3.71
N ASN A 67 -6.11 -1.99 4.90
CA ASN A 67 -7.07 -1.97 6.00
C ASN A 67 -7.90 -0.68 6.10
N LEU A 68 -7.76 0.26 5.16
CA LEU A 68 -8.62 1.44 5.11
C LEU A 68 -10.05 1.05 4.74
N LYS A 69 -11.04 1.71 5.32
CA LYS A 69 -12.45 1.56 4.93
C LYS A 69 -12.68 2.21 3.56
N SER A 70 -13.64 1.71 2.79
CA SER A 70 -13.92 2.21 1.42
C SER A 70 -14.81 3.46 1.42
N LEU A 71 -14.49 4.45 2.25
CA LEU A 71 -15.30 5.65 2.48
C LEU A 71 -15.45 6.55 1.24
N SER A 72 -14.49 6.49 0.32
CA SER A 72 -14.57 7.33 -0.89
C SER A 72 -15.81 7.05 -1.75
N LYS A 73 -16.36 5.85 -1.69
CA LYS A 73 -17.58 5.47 -2.44
C LYS A 73 -18.85 6.17 -1.95
N ASP A 74 -18.85 6.65 -0.73
CA ASP A 74 -19.97 7.35 -0.13
C ASP A 74 -20.07 8.81 -0.67
N TYR A 75 -18.97 9.32 -1.20
CA TYR A 75 -18.84 10.70 -1.66
C TYR A 75 -18.51 10.80 -3.15
N PHE A 76 -17.86 9.79 -3.74
CA PHE A 76 -17.35 9.81 -5.11
C PHE A 76 -17.56 8.49 -5.83
N SER A 77 -17.49 8.50 -7.16
CA SER A 77 -17.66 7.32 -8.02
C SER A 77 -16.48 6.34 -8.02
N TYR A 78 -15.38 6.68 -7.36
CA TYR A 78 -14.16 5.85 -7.32
C TYR A 78 -13.93 5.21 -5.95
N ASN A 79 -13.15 4.14 -5.94
CA ASN A 79 -12.61 3.54 -4.73
C ASN A 79 -11.11 3.84 -4.67
N ASN A 80 -10.66 4.50 -3.62
CA ASN A 80 -9.27 4.84 -3.37
C ASN A 80 -8.60 3.99 -2.29
N ASN A 81 -9.25 2.90 -1.87
CA ASN A 81 -8.65 1.98 -0.92
C ASN A 81 -7.34 1.39 -1.48
N ILE A 82 -6.45 1.03 -0.57
CA ILE A 82 -5.17 0.42 -0.92
C ILE A 82 -5.42 -0.94 -1.54
N ASN A 83 -4.83 -1.15 -2.71
CA ASN A 83 -4.83 -2.41 -3.42
C ASN A 83 -3.47 -2.59 -4.09
N VAL A 84 -2.80 -3.66 -3.75
CA VAL A 84 -1.48 -3.99 -4.31
C VAL A 84 -1.55 -5.35 -4.96
N MET A 85 -1.29 -5.39 -6.27
CA MET A 85 -1.09 -6.62 -7.01
C MET A 85 0.39 -6.75 -7.37
N ARG A 86 0.96 -7.91 -7.06
CA ARG A 86 2.34 -8.23 -7.43
C ARG A 86 2.38 -9.55 -8.19
N TYR A 87 3.11 -9.55 -9.30
CA TYR A 87 3.33 -10.72 -10.14
C TYR A 87 4.83 -10.93 -10.23
N ASP A 88 5.31 -12.08 -9.76
CA ASP A 88 6.71 -12.44 -9.85
C ASP A 88 6.86 -13.68 -10.73
N PHE A 89 7.82 -13.62 -11.66
CA PHE A 89 8.19 -14.71 -12.53
C PHE A 89 9.69 -14.93 -12.47
N VAL A 90 10.08 -16.17 -12.21
CA VAL A 90 11.48 -16.60 -12.18
C VAL A 90 11.65 -17.74 -13.15
N ASN A 91 12.65 -17.63 -14.02
CA ASN A 91 13.08 -18.70 -14.93
C ASN A 91 14.59 -18.89 -14.83
N ASN A 92 15.02 -20.09 -14.55
CA ASN A 92 16.41 -20.49 -14.59
C ASN A 92 16.54 -21.70 -15.49
N LEU A 93 17.33 -21.55 -16.56
CA LEU A 93 17.61 -22.59 -17.52
C LEU A 93 19.13 -22.83 -17.58
N SER A 94 19.52 -24.08 -17.54
CA SER A 94 20.94 -24.46 -17.68
C SER A 94 21.07 -25.56 -18.71
N ILE A 95 21.93 -25.35 -19.69
CA ILE A 95 22.15 -26.23 -20.84
C ILE A 95 23.64 -26.62 -20.88
N LYS A 96 23.92 -27.90 -20.81
CA LYS A 96 25.24 -28.44 -21.14
C LYS A 96 25.32 -28.60 -22.67
N ALA A 97 25.81 -27.56 -23.35
CA ALA A 97 25.90 -27.54 -24.81
C ALA A 97 26.92 -28.58 -25.31
N THR A 98 28.01 -28.79 -24.56
CA THR A 98 29.00 -29.83 -24.79
C THR A 98 29.46 -30.42 -23.44
N ASN A 99 30.39 -31.36 -23.46
CA ASN A 99 31.01 -31.89 -22.23
C ASN A 99 31.89 -30.86 -21.50
N THR A 100 32.24 -29.77 -22.16
CA THR A 100 33.10 -28.70 -21.64
C THR A 100 32.41 -27.34 -21.59
N THR A 101 31.22 -27.21 -22.19
CA THR A 101 30.50 -25.92 -22.28
C THR A 101 29.15 -26.02 -21.62
N LYS A 102 28.89 -25.09 -20.70
CA LYS A 102 27.60 -24.92 -20.03
C LYS A 102 27.11 -23.49 -20.23
N ILE A 103 25.84 -23.34 -20.62
CA ILE A 103 25.14 -22.05 -20.74
C ILE A 103 24.08 -22.03 -19.69
N SER A 104 24.01 -20.93 -18.92
CA SER A 104 22.94 -20.69 -17.93
C SER A 104 22.24 -19.39 -18.25
N LEU A 105 20.91 -19.44 -18.24
CA LEU A 105 20.03 -18.30 -18.47
C LEU A 105 19.23 -18.08 -17.20
N GLY A 106 19.19 -16.86 -16.70
CA GLY A 106 18.35 -16.46 -15.59
C GLY A 106 17.48 -15.29 -16.02
N LEU A 107 16.19 -15.37 -15.70
CA LEU A 107 15.23 -14.29 -15.92
C LEU A 107 14.36 -14.14 -14.68
N ASN A 108 14.39 -12.96 -14.10
CA ASN A 108 13.50 -12.59 -13.00
C ASN A 108 12.69 -11.36 -13.40
N VAL A 109 11.38 -11.48 -13.36
CA VAL A 109 10.44 -10.39 -13.66
C VAL A 109 9.57 -10.16 -12.42
N SER A 110 9.49 -8.92 -11.96
CA SER A 110 8.57 -8.51 -10.90
C SER A 110 7.76 -7.32 -11.40
N LEU A 111 6.44 -7.46 -11.39
CA LEU A 111 5.48 -6.42 -11.75
C LEU A 111 4.69 -6.07 -10.49
N ARG A 112 4.54 -4.79 -10.20
CA ARG A 112 3.76 -4.30 -9.08
C ARG A 112 2.78 -3.24 -9.56
N ASP A 113 1.51 -3.49 -9.36
CA ASP A 113 0.44 -2.51 -9.53
C ASP A 113 -0.06 -2.09 -8.15
N TRP A 114 0.08 -0.82 -7.83
CA TRP A 114 -0.34 -0.23 -6.57
C TRP A 114 -1.39 0.86 -6.80
N LYS A 115 -2.45 0.83 -6.01
CA LYS A 115 -3.48 1.86 -5.95
C LYS A 115 -3.75 2.21 -4.49
N GLY A 116 -3.97 3.50 -4.22
CA GLY A 116 -4.28 3.98 -2.88
C GLY A 116 -4.69 5.44 -2.86
N PRO A 117 -4.93 6.03 -1.68
CA PRO A 117 -5.33 7.43 -1.52
C PRO A 117 -4.23 8.39 -2.00
N SER A 118 -4.62 9.53 -2.52
CA SER A 118 -3.70 10.57 -3.01
C SER A 118 -2.81 11.13 -1.90
N ALA A 119 -3.33 11.27 -0.69
CA ALA A 119 -2.59 11.76 0.48
C ALA A 119 -1.50 10.79 1.00
N GLY A 120 -1.51 9.54 0.50
CA GLY A 120 -0.60 8.50 0.97
C GLY A 120 -1.04 7.87 2.30
N VAL A 121 -0.52 6.67 2.57
CA VAL A 121 -0.93 5.88 3.76
C VAL A 121 -0.42 6.52 5.04
N ASP A 122 0.86 6.91 5.05
CA ASP A 122 1.50 7.50 6.23
C ASP A 122 0.85 8.83 6.62
N GLY A 123 0.49 9.65 5.62
CA GLY A 123 -0.22 10.90 5.83
C GLY A 123 -1.60 10.70 6.45
N ILE A 124 -2.37 9.74 5.95
CA ILE A 124 -3.69 9.39 6.49
C ILE A 124 -3.57 8.86 7.92
N PHE A 125 -2.62 7.99 8.19
CA PHE A 125 -2.39 7.45 9.52
C PHE A 125 -2.00 8.52 10.53
N SER A 126 -1.06 9.42 10.17
CA SER A 126 -0.66 10.55 11.02
C SER A 126 -1.82 11.46 11.33
N MET A 127 -2.60 11.86 10.31
CA MET A 127 -3.77 12.70 10.51
C MET A 127 -4.84 12.04 11.41
N SER A 128 -5.06 10.74 11.28
CA SER A 128 -6.02 10.01 12.13
C SER A 128 -5.60 9.98 13.61
N ARG A 129 -4.30 10.06 13.89
CA ARG A 129 -3.76 10.14 15.25
C ARG A 129 -3.76 11.56 15.83
N GLU A 130 -3.59 12.55 14.97
CA GLU A 130 -3.42 13.94 15.35
C GLU A 130 -4.76 14.68 15.45
N ALA A 131 -5.77 14.24 14.69
CA ALA A 131 -7.09 14.85 14.71
C ALA A 131 -7.75 14.73 16.10
N SER A 132 -8.19 15.85 16.63
CA SER A 132 -8.92 15.87 17.91
C SER A 132 -10.27 15.16 17.77
N PRO A 133 -10.61 14.24 18.67
CA PRO A 133 -11.91 13.56 18.67
C PRO A 133 -13.08 14.47 19.04
N VAL A 134 -12.81 15.60 19.72
CA VAL A 134 -13.84 16.42 20.36
C VAL A 134 -13.99 17.83 19.78
N ASP A 135 -13.23 18.17 18.72
CA ASP A 135 -13.24 19.54 18.21
C ASP A 135 -14.15 19.73 17.00
N PHE A 136 -14.34 18.69 16.18
CA PHE A 136 -15.23 18.76 15.03
C PHE A 136 -15.76 17.38 14.63
N PRO A 137 -17.00 17.31 14.10
CA PRO A 137 -17.55 16.09 13.53
C PRO A 137 -16.92 15.79 12.16
N ILE A 138 -17.17 14.60 11.61
CA ILE A 138 -16.69 14.22 10.26
C ILE A 138 -17.30 15.15 9.21
N VAL A 139 -18.63 15.33 9.28
CA VAL A 139 -19.41 16.09 8.30
C VAL A 139 -20.49 16.88 9.04
N TYR A 140 -20.74 18.10 8.60
CA TYR A 140 -21.89 18.88 9.01
C TYR A 140 -23.04 18.68 8.04
N PRO A 141 -24.30 18.71 8.50
CA PRO A 141 -25.46 18.70 7.61
C PRO A 141 -25.48 19.95 6.72
N ALA A 142 -26.04 19.82 5.52
CA ALA A 142 -26.28 20.96 4.65
C ALA A 142 -27.17 22.00 5.36
N ARG A 143 -26.84 23.27 5.21
CA ARG A 143 -27.59 24.39 5.84
C ARG A 143 -28.89 24.72 5.09
N ASN A 144 -28.91 24.38 3.81
CA ASN A 144 -30.05 24.59 2.94
C ASN A 144 -29.94 23.68 1.69
N ASP A 145 -31.02 23.57 0.95
CA ASP A 145 -31.15 22.72 -0.25
C ASP A 145 -30.23 23.12 -1.43
N LYS A 146 -29.57 24.26 -1.36
CA LYS A 146 -28.65 24.74 -2.38
C LYS A 146 -27.20 24.31 -2.16
N GLU A 147 -26.89 23.79 -0.98
CA GLU A 147 -25.56 23.27 -0.65
C GLU A 147 -25.39 21.84 -1.20
N ILE A 148 -24.78 21.74 -2.37
CA ILE A 148 -24.55 20.47 -3.10
C ILE A 148 -23.19 19.83 -2.75
N TYR A 149 -22.39 20.46 -1.92
CA TYR A 149 -21.07 19.99 -1.51
C TYR A 149 -21.07 19.53 -0.07
N THR A 150 -20.19 18.57 0.25
CA THR A 150 -20.02 18.04 1.60
C THR A 150 -19.36 19.08 2.50
N LEU A 151 -20.01 19.41 3.63
CA LEU A 151 -19.46 20.30 4.64
C LEU A 151 -18.57 19.52 5.61
N TRP A 152 -17.30 19.40 5.31
CA TRP A 152 -16.35 18.70 6.16
C TRP A 152 -16.09 19.46 7.46
N GLY A 153 -16.05 18.72 8.57
CA GLY A 153 -15.57 19.27 9.83
C GLY A 153 -14.07 19.57 9.77
N GLY A 154 -13.63 20.54 10.54
CA GLY A 154 -12.22 20.91 10.62
C GLY A 154 -12.02 22.15 11.47
N MET A 155 -10.80 22.38 11.90
CA MET A 155 -10.39 23.60 12.59
C MET A 155 -9.46 24.40 11.67
N SER A 156 -9.86 25.64 11.37
CA SER A 156 -9.01 26.61 10.69
C SER A 156 -8.58 27.69 11.69
N GLY A 157 -7.28 27.88 11.84
CA GLY A 157 -6.72 28.98 12.66
C GLY A 157 -6.83 28.71 14.17
N GLY A 158 -5.98 29.25 14.93
CA GLY A 158 -5.88 29.12 16.37
C GLY A 158 -4.41 29.09 16.77
N ILE A 159 -4.13 28.72 18.00
CA ILE A 159 -2.77 28.55 18.52
C ILE A 159 -1.92 27.54 17.72
N TYR A 160 -2.57 26.75 16.89
CA TYR A 160 -1.92 25.78 15.98
C TYR A 160 -1.96 26.35 14.56
N ASN A 161 -0.86 26.87 14.09
CA ASN A 161 -0.70 27.49 12.77
C ASN A 161 -1.09 26.60 11.56
N ASN A 162 -1.34 25.32 11.74
CA ASN A 162 -1.65 24.37 10.68
C ASN A 162 -3.06 23.78 10.71
N GLY A 163 -3.96 24.24 11.57
CA GLY A 163 -5.33 23.72 11.67
C GLY A 163 -5.39 22.18 11.70
N TYR A 164 -6.27 21.58 12.45
CA TYR A 164 -6.48 20.13 12.37
C TYR A 164 -7.28 19.79 11.12
N ARG A 165 -6.68 19.00 10.24
CA ARG A 165 -7.34 18.49 9.04
C ARG A 165 -8.25 17.32 9.40
N ASN A 166 -9.35 17.21 8.68
CA ASN A 166 -10.25 16.08 8.79
C ASN A 166 -9.65 14.87 8.03
N PRO A 167 -9.30 13.77 8.74
CA PRO A 167 -8.68 12.62 8.10
C PRO A 167 -9.54 11.98 7.01
N VAL A 168 -10.87 11.95 7.21
CA VAL A 168 -11.82 11.40 6.23
C VAL A 168 -11.85 12.26 4.97
N ALA A 169 -11.92 13.59 5.11
CA ALA A 169 -11.91 14.51 3.98
C ALA A 169 -10.65 14.33 3.14
N GLU A 170 -9.49 14.28 3.76
CA GLU A 170 -8.21 14.08 3.06
C GLU A 170 -8.08 12.70 2.43
N TYR A 171 -8.64 11.68 3.09
CA TYR A 171 -8.63 10.32 2.56
C TYR A 171 -9.49 10.17 1.32
N VAL A 172 -10.71 10.73 1.31
CA VAL A 172 -11.65 10.50 0.21
C VAL A 172 -11.30 11.30 -1.05
N VAL A 173 -10.48 12.34 -0.93
CA VAL A 173 -10.06 13.19 -2.07
C VAL A 173 -9.01 12.51 -2.93
N GLY A 174 -9.45 11.95 -4.05
CA GLY A 174 -8.57 11.44 -5.09
C GLY A 174 -7.91 10.09 -4.79
N TYR A 175 -7.25 9.57 -5.81
CA TYR A 175 -6.47 8.34 -5.72
C TYR A 175 -5.18 8.47 -6.54
N LYS A 176 -4.23 7.62 -6.22
CA LYS A 176 -2.97 7.48 -6.95
C LYS A 176 -2.82 6.04 -7.41
N LYS A 177 -2.34 5.86 -8.64
CA LYS A 177 -1.94 4.56 -9.18
C LYS A 177 -0.45 4.59 -9.50
N GLN A 178 0.24 3.52 -9.20
CA GLN A 178 1.66 3.36 -9.50
C GLN A 178 1.88 1.96 -10.07
N PHE A 179 2.53 1.91 -11.22
CA PHE A 179 3.02 0.67 -11.81
C PHE A 179 4.54 0.66 -11.76
N ALA A 180 5.11 -0.44 -11.30
CA ALA A 180 6.54 -0.66 -11.32
C ALA A 180 6.83 -2.02 -11.94
N SER A 181 7.85 -2.07 -12.80
CA SER A 181 8.35 -3.32 -13.36
C SER A 181 9.86 -3.40 -13.14
N THR A 182 10.32 -4.57 -12.74
CA THR A 182 11.74 -4.88 -12.62
C THR A 182 12.00 -6.14 -13.41
N VAL A 183 12.94 -6.08 -14.34
CA VAL A 183 13.37 -7.22 -15.17
C VAL A 183 14.87 -7.38 -14.99
N ASN A 184 15.29 -8.53 -14.48
CA ASN A 184 16.69 -8.93 -14.38
C ASN A 184 16.90 -10.15 -15.27
N ALA A 185 17.76 -10.01 -16.26
CA ALA A 185 18.17 -11.11 -17.13
C ALA A 185 19.68 -11.27 -17.06
N ASN A 186 20.14 -12.51 -16.97
CA ASN A 186 21.54 -12.84 -17.01
C ASN A 186 21.79 -14.04 -17.92
N ILE A 187 22.93 -14.04 -18.59
CA ILE A 187 23.44 -15.14 -19.41
C ILE A 187 24.83 -15.43 -18.90
N ARG A 188 25.08 -16.67 -18.54
CA ARG A 188 26.40 -17.13 -18.10
C ARG A 188 26.88 -18.25 -18.99
N LEU A 189 28.11 -18.12 -19.48
CA LEU A 189 28.84 -19.14 -20.19
C LEU A 189 29.98 -19.67 -19.33
N ASP A 190 29.96 -20.94 -19.02
CA ASP A 190 31.04 -21.66 -18.36
C ASP A 190 31.73 -22.58 -19.34
N GLN A 191 33.03 -22.37 -19.59
CA GLN A 191 33.85 -23.17 -20.52
C GLN A 191 35.00 -23.81 -19.77
N ASP A 192 35.07 -25.14 -19.77
CA ASP A 192 36.21 -25.89 -19.28
C ASP A 192 37.30 -25.95 -20.39
N LEU A 193 38.46 -25.36 -20.12
CA LEU A 193 39.59 -25.26 -21.01
C LEU A 193 40.70 -26.24 -20.64
N LYS A 194 40.39 -27.37 -20.02
CA LYS A 194 41.32 -28.41 -19.61
C LYS A 194 42.18 -28.96 -20.79
N MET A 195 41.71 -28.77 -22.03
CA MET A 195 42.48 -29.14 -23.23
C MET A 195 43.72 -28.24 -23.43
N VAL A 196 43.68 -27.00 -22.91
CA VAL A 196 44.79 -26.04 -22.95
C VAL A 196 45.67 -26.19 -21.75
N THR A 197 45.08 -26.17 -20.54
CA THR A 197 45.80 -26.30 -19.28
C THR A 197 44.89 -26.94 -18.25
N LYS A 198 45.40 -27.92 -17.51
CA LYS A 198 44.66 -28.63 -16.43
C LYS A 198 44.14 -27.64 -15.38
N GLY A 199 42.85 -27.65 -15.15
CA GLY A 199 42.21 -26.78 -14.16
C GLY A 199 41.79 -25.40 -14.67
N LEU A 200 42.12 -25.03 -15.91
CA LEU A 200 41.72 -23.75 -16.50
C LEU A 200 40.23 -23.77 -16.86
N LYS A 201 39.49 -22.75 -16.38
CA LYS A 201 38.09 -22.51 -16.68
C LYS A 201 37.87 -21.05 -17.02
N LEU A 202 36.99 -20.80 -18.00
CA LEU A 202 36.52 -19.47 -18.37
C LEU A 202 35.07 -19.32 -17.94
N HIS A 203 34.77 -18.22 -17.27
CA HIS A 203 33.42 -17.81 -16.93
C HIS A 203 33.14 -16.43 -17.51
N VAL A 204 32.07 -16.31 -18.26
CA VAL A 204 31.58 -15.05 -18.85
C VAL A 204 30.16 -14.82 -18.35
N LEU A 205 29.86 -13.60 -17.93
CA LEU A 205 28.55 -13.17 -17.42
C LEU A 205 28.07 -11.99 -18.25
#